data_671f4e1b6fcc2106ba90140f07f8e94b
#
_entry.id   671f4e1b6fcc2106ba90140f07f8e94b
#
_cell.length_a   1.000
_cell.length_b   1.000
_cell.length_c   1.000
_cell.angle_alpha   90.00
_cell.angle_beta   90.00
_cell.angle_gamma   90.00
#
_symmetry.space_group_name_H-M   'P 1'
#
loop_
_entity.id
_entity.type
_entity.pdbx_description
1 polymer ?
#
loop_
_entity_poly.entity_id
_entity_poly.type
_entity_poly.pdbx_seq_one_letter_code
_entity_poly.pdbx_strand_id
1 'polypeptide(L)'
;TKKLKAANKSGKRLFQIGETYGSPELIASYLSSGMMDAQFDFNTYDAAVQFCGDLGGSAMNLKSTLEASLAAYGHHHLMGNISGNQDKPRFISLADRQVRQDEDSKLAGYTRSIGKSNALGYHRLALLHAFNHAIPGVPVVYYGDEYGMPGANDPDNRRMMTFGPYSPLEEALRNQVKTLVQARGSTMALLYGSTQCVAANEHVLVITRRYLNERITIVLNQGPASFTMEHDMPDLRVLAGDATIGSESFHVGPHQFVYLKSNH
;
A
#
# COMPACT_ATOMS: atom_id res chain seq x y z
N THR A 1 26.01 -11.52 5.50
CA THR A 1 25.69 -10.24 4.83
C THR A 1 26.96 -9.51 4.42
N LYS A 2 27.82 -9.03 5.34
CA LYS A 2 29.08 -8.32 5.01
C LYS A 2 29.97 -9.13 4.05
N LYS A 3 30.14 -10.44 4.28
CA LYS A 3 30.94 -11.34 3.40
C LYS A 3 30.36 -11.42 1.99
N LEU A 4 29.01 -11.52 1.85
CA LEU A 4 28.36 -11.56 0.54
C LEU A 4 28.50 -10.24 -0.21
N LYS A 5 28.31 -9.10 0.49
CA LYS A 5 28.52 -7.77 -0.11
C LYS A 5 29.96 -7.56 -0.56
N ALA A 6 30.94 -8.01 0.25
CA ALA A 6 32.35 -7.93 -0.09
C ALA A 6 32.75 -8.87 -1.24
N ALA A 7 32.11 -10.05 -1.34
CA ALA A 7 32.38 -11.04 -2.41
C ALA A 7 31.71 -10.67 -3.75
N ASN A 8 30.80 -9.68 -3.78
CA ASN A 8 30.08 -9.27 -4.97
C ASN A 8 31.01 -8.52 -5.94
N LYS A 9 31.44 -9.20 -7.01
CA LYS A 9 32.31 -8.66 -8.06
C LYS A 9 31.54 -8.10 -9.26
N SER A 10 30.20 -8.08 -9.22
CA SER A 10 29.35 -7.68 -10.36
C SER A 10 29.33 -6.17 -10.62
N GLY A 11 29.91 -5.36 -9.75
CA GLY A 11 29.81 -3.89 -9.77
C GLY A 11 28.42 -3.34 -9.39
N LYS A 12 27.42 -4.21 -9.24
CA LYS A 12 26.07 -3.84 -8.80
C LYS A 12 25.98 -3.93 -7.28
N ARG A 13 25.29 -2.94 -6.67
CA ARG A 13 25.05 -2.96 -5.22
C ARG A 13 24.10 -4.10 -4.87
N LEU A 14 24.48 -4.97 -3.95
CA LEU A 14 23.62 -6.00 -3.40
C LEU A 14 22.68 -5.37 -2.37
N PHE A 15 21.38 -5.45 -2.63
CA PHE A 15 20.33 -5.04 -1.70
C PHE A 15 19.78 -6.27 -0.98
N GLN A 16 19.66 -6.20 0.35
CA GLN A 16 19.16 -7.29 1.18
C GLN A 16 18.00 -6.82 2.03
N ILE A 17 16.87 -7.47 1.85
CA ILE A 17 15.68 -7.27 2.66
C ILE A 17 15.44 -8.50 3.52
N GLY A 18 15.11 -8.31 4.79
CA GLY A 18 14.79 -9.37 5.74
C GLY A 18 13.31 -9.41 6.06
N GLU A 19 12.91 -10.50 6.67
CA GLU A 19 11.56 -10.71 7.18
C GLU A 19 11.62 -10.99 8.67
N THR A 20 11.11 -10.03 9.47
CA THR A 20 10.99 -10.14 10.92
C THR A 20 9.66 -9.58 11.35
N TYR A 21 8.85 -10.41 12.00
CA TYR A 21 7.60 -9.99 12.61
C TYR A 21 7.84 -9.61 14.08
N GLY A 22 7.47 -8.40 14.48
CA GLY A 22 7.68 -7.94 15.86
C GLY A 22 7.51 -6.44 16.03
N SER A 23 8.01 -5.90 17.15
CA SER A 23 7.95 -4.47 17.42
C SER A 23 8.86 -3.67 16.48
N PRO A 24 8.57 -2.36 16.28
CA PRO A 24 9.43 -1.48 15.48
C PRO A 24 10.89 -1.48 15.95
N GLU A 25 11.14 -1.57 17.27
CA GLU A 25 12.49 -1.59 17.84
C GLU A 25 13.25 -2.87 17.47
N LEU A 26 12.56 -4.03 17.52
CA LEU A 26 13.16 -5.31 17.10
C LEU A 26 13.52 -5.25 15.62
N ILE A 27 12.61 -4.82 14.77
CA ILE A 27 12.83 -4.70 13.31
C ILE A 27 13.97 -3.72 13.04
N ALA A 28 14.01 -2.55 13.70
CA ALA A 28 15.06 -1.53 13.55
C ALA A 28 16.44 -2.05 13.98
N SER A 29 16.53 -2.98 14.94
CA SER A 29 17.80 -3.53 15.41
C SER A 29 18.58 -4.23 14.30
N TYR A 30 17.91 -4.85 13.33
CA TYR A 30 18.55 -5.50 12.18
C TYR A 30 19.09 -4.49 11.15
N LEU A 31 18.51 -3.30 11.11
CA LEU A 31 18.95 -2.22 10.22
C LEU A 31 20.14 -1.47 10.83
N SER A 32 20.03 -1.07 12.10
CA SER A 32 21.06 -0.31 12.83
C SER A 32 22.37 -1.07 12.98
N SER A 33 22.34 -2.39 13.06
CA SER A 33 23.54 -3.23 13.10
C SER A 33 24.25 -3.32 11.73
N GLY A 34 23.67 -2.80 10.65
CA GLY A 34 24.18 -2.89 9.28
C GLY A 34 24.15 -4.30 8.70
N MET A 35 23.36 -5.20 9.30
CA MET A 35 23.20 -6.57 8.79
C MET A 35 22.32 -6.62 7.56
N MET A 36 21.24 -5.82 7.53
CA MET A 36 20.28 -5.76 6.43
C MET A 36 20.20 -4.34 5.88
N ASP A 37 19.81 -4.20 4.62
CA ASP A 37 19.52 -2.90 4.00
C ASP A 37 18.10 -2.47 4.29
N ALA A 38 17.17 -3.43 4.45
CA ALA A 38 15.76 -3.23 4.72
C ALA A 38 15.14 -4.43 5.44
N GLN A 39 13.95 -4.22 5.96
CA GLN A 39 13.01 -5.23 6.47
C GLN A 39 11.62 -4.96 5.89
N PHE A 40 10.70 -5.91 5.99
CA PHE A 40 9.28 -5.63 5.76
C PHE A 40 8.69 -4.92 6.97
N ASP A 41 7.91 -3.86 6.72
CA ASP A 41 7.20 -3.12 7.77
C ASP A 41 5.83 -3.76 8.04
N PHE A 42 5.82 -4.82 8.83
CA PHE A 42 4.60 -5.52 9.17
C PHE A 42 3.64 -4.69 10.03
N ASN A 43 4.14 -3.77 10.84
CA ASN A 43 3.27 -2.92 11.66
C ASN A 43 2.43 -1.99 10.77
N THR A 44 3.06 -1.33 9.80
CA THR A 44 2.35 -0.49 8.83
C THR A 44 1.47 -1.33 7.90
N TYR A 45 1.92 -2.53 7.50
CA TYR A 45 1.11 -3.45 6.71
C TYR A 45 -0.19 -3.85 7.44
N ASP A 46 -0.09 -4.31 8.69
CA ASP A 46 -1.27 -4.74 9.45
C ASP A 46 -2.26 -3.59 9.66
N ALA A 47 -1.79 -2.37 9.96
CA ALA A 47 -2.63 -1.18 10.06
C ALA A 47 -3.29 -0.80 8.73
N ALA A 48 -2.56 -0.89 7.61
CA ALA A 48 -3.09 -0.63 6.28
C ALA A 48 -4.15 -1.65 5.86
N VAL A 49 -3.94 -2.94 6.15
CA VAL A 49 -4.93 -4.01 5.93
C VAL A 49 -6.21 -3.75 6.73
N GLN A 50 -6.09 -3.37 8.01
CA GLN A 50 -7.24 -3.05 8.85
C GLN A 50 -8.03 -1.85 8.32
N PHE A 51 -7.36 -0.80 7.91
CA PHE A 51 -7.99 0.40 7.36
C PHE A 51 -8.57 0.16 5.97
N CYS A 52 -7.75 -0.23 4.99
CA CYS A 52 -8.19 -0.38 3.59
C CYS A 52 -9.26 -1.47 3.42
N GLY A 53 -9.18 -2.54 4.22
CA GLY A 53 -10.14 -3.65 4.21
C GLY A 53 -11.42 -3.37 5.00
N ASP A 54 -11.52 -2.22 5.70
CA ASP A 54 -12.61 -1.93 6.65
C ASP A 54 -12.74 -3.05 7.70
N LEU A 55 -11.61 -3.42 8.28
CA LEU A 55 -11.47 -4.56 9.19
C LEU A 55 -11.36 -4.09 10.67
N GLY A 56 -11.91 -2.93 10.98
CA GLY A 56 -11.88 -2.31 12.31
C GLY A 56 -10.75 -1.28 12.50
N GLY A 57 -9.94 -1.03 11.49
CA GLY A 57 -8.94 0.04 11.50
C GLY A 57 -9.53 1.40 11.11
N SER A 58 -8.89 2.48 11.58
CA SER A 58 -9.24 3.86 11.23
C SER A 58 -8.07 4.58 10.56
N ALA A 59 -8.36 5.69 9.87
CA ALA A 59 -7.34 6.57 9.31
C ALA A 59 -6.40 7.13 10.39
N MET A 60 -6.91 7.36 11.61
CA MET A 60 -6.11 7.81 12.75
C MET A 60 -5.10 6.73 13.18
N ASN A 61 -5.55 5.48 13.28
CA ASN A 61 -4.67 4.36 13.63
C ASN A 61 -3.58 4.17 12.56
N LEU A 62 -3.95 4.17 11.28
CA LEU A 62 -2.98 4.04 10.19
C LEU A 62 -1.99 5.20 10.18
N LYS A 63 -2.44 6.45 10.40
CA LYS A 63 -1.59 7.62 10.55
C LYS A 63 -0.58 7.44 11.67
N SER A 64 -1.03 7.10 12.88
CA SER A 64 -0.17 6.93 14.05
C SER A 64 0.87 5.83 13.85
N THR A 65 0.48 4.71 13.22
CA THR A 65 1.40 3.61 12.91
C THR A 65 2.44 4.03 11.87
N LEU A 66 2.04 4.76 10.81
CA LEU A 66 3.00 5.29 9.83
C LEU A 66 3.97 6.29 10.47
N GLU A 67 3.51 7.18 11.35
CA GLU A 67 4.38 8.12 12.07
C GLU A 67 5.38 7.38 12.97
N ALA A 68 4.94 6.33 13.67
CA ALA A 68 5.82 5.47 14.47
C ALA A 68 6.87 4.75 13.59
N SER A 69 6.47 4.25 12.43
CA SER A 69 7.38 3.65 11.44
C SER A 69 8.44 4.64 10.95
N LEU A 70 8.01 5.86 10.58
CA LEU A 70 8.93 6.92 10.15
C LEU A 70 9.90 7.34 11.27
N ALA A 71 9.46 7.36 12.52
CA ALA A 71 10.30 7.64 13.68
C ALA A 71 11.33 6.53 13.93
N ALA A 72 10.92 5.26 13.78
CA ALA A 72 11.77 4.09 14.03
C ALA A 72 12.80 3.85 12.91
N TYR A 73 12.42 4.01 11.65
CA TYR A 73 13.23 3.62 10.49
C TYR A 73 13.80 4.82 9.72
N GLY A 74 13.34 6.03 10.02
CA GLY A 74 13.71 7.27 9.33
C GLY A 74 12.79 7.62 8.15
N HIS A 75 12.81 8.87 7.75
CA HIS A 75 11.92 9.41 6.73
C HIS A 75 12.27 9.01 5.30
N HIS A 76 13.47 8.45 5.08
CA HIS A 76 13.98 8.01 3.78
C HIS A 76 14.43 6.55 3.79
N HIS A 77 13.77 5.74 4.62
CA HIS A 77 14.06 4.30 4.70
C HIS A 77 13.70 3.55 3.41
N LEU A 78 14.25 2.34 3.27
CA LEU A 78 13.97 1.42 2.16
C LEU A 78 13.17 0.19 2.62
N MET A 79 12.35 0.33 3.68
CA MET A 79 11.50 -0.74 4.17
C MET A 79 10.57 -1.26 3.08
N GLY A 80 10.29 -2.56 3.08
CA GLY A 80 9.34 -3.16 2.15
C GLY A 80 7.90 -2.96 2.59
N ASN A 81 7.11 -2.28 1.77
CA ASN A 81 5.69 -2.07 1.97
C ASN A 81 4.92 -3.12 1.17
N ILE A 82 4.56 -4.24 1.80
CA ILE A 82 3.97 -5.40 1.14
C ILE A 82 2.46 -5.24 0.91
N SER A 83 1.93 -5.82 -0.18
CA SER A 83 0.48 -6.00 -0.37
C SER A 83 -0.03 -7.28 0.30
N GLY A 84 0.82 -8.24 0.50
CA GLY A 84 0.61 -9.55 1.10
C GLY A 84 1.87 -10.38 1.04
N ASN A 85 1.81 -11.61 1.53
CA ASN A 85 2.88 -12.61 1.39
C ASN A 85 2.31 -14.03 1.43
N GLN A 86 3.22 -15.03 1.37
CA GLN A 86 2.88 -16.45 1.37
C GLN A 86 2.29 -16.99 2.69
N ASP A 87 2.36 -16.21 3.78
CA ASP A 87 1.94 -16.64 5.12
C ASP A 87 0.66 -15.93 5.61
N LYS A 88 0.09 -15.07 4.77
CA LYS A 88 -1.14 -14.32 5.09
C LYS A 88 -2.25 -14.68 4.09
N PRO A 89 -3.54 -14.64 4.48
CA PRO A 89 -4.64 -14.70 3.53
C PRO A 89 -4.51 -13.59 2.47
N ARG A 90 -4.98 -13.83 1.26
CA ARG A 90 -5.04 -12.78 0.24
C ARG A 90 -5.90 -11.63 0.74
N PHE A 91 -5.37 -10.42 0.68
CA PHE A 91 -6.06 -9.22 1.19
C PHE A 91 -7.46 -9.05 0.57
N ILE A 92 -7.61 -9.30 -0.73
CA ILE A 92 -8.89 -9.15 -1.43
C ILE A 92 -9.96 -10.07 -0.83
N SER A 93 -9.59 -11.28 -0.40
CA SER A 93 -10.52 -12.25 0.21
C SER A 93 -10.90 -11.89 1.64
N LEU A 94 -10.04 -11.16 2.36
CA LEU A 94 -10.38 -10.53 3.64
C LEU A 94 -11.29 -9.32 3.43
N ALA A 95 -10.97 -8.48 2.46
CA ALA A 95 -11.67 -7.23 2.18
C ALA A 95 -13.13 -7.41 1.75
N ASP A 96 -13.45 -8.51 1.05
CA ASP A 96 -14.83 -8.86 0.65
C ASP A 96 -15.51 -9.86 1.58
N ARG A 97 -14.86 -10.23 2.69
CA ARG A 97 -15.37 -11.15 3.73
C ARG A 97 -15.53 -12.61 3.28
N GLN A 98 -14.93 -13.05 2.18
CA GLN A 98 -14.88 -14.47 1.85
C GLN A 98 -14.01 -15.26 2.86
N VAL A 99 -12.99 -14.58 3.41
CA VAL A 99 -12.24 -15.04 4.57
C VAL A 99 -12.46 -14.03 5.70
N ARG A 100 -12.89 -14.50 6.86
CA ARG A 100 -13.14 -13.64 8.02
C ARG A 100 -11.90 -13.55 8.90
N GLN A 101 -11.80 -12.48 9.68
CA GLN A 101 -10.69 -12.29 10.64
C GLN A 101 -10.78 -13.21 11.85
N ASP A 102 -12.00 -13.61 12.21
CA ASP A 102 -12.33 -14.40 13.39
C ASP A 102 -12.35 -15.91 13.12
N GLU A 103 -11.89 -16.36 11.95
CA GLU A 103 -11.86 -17.78 11.59
C GLU A 103 -10.43 -18.30 11.37
N ASP A 104 -10.27 -19.63 11.43
CA ASP A 104 -9.06 -20.28 10.95
C ASP A 104 -9.01 -20.18 9.41
N SER A 105 -8.22 -19.25 8.92
CA SER A 105 -8.09 -18.98 7.51
C SER A 105 -7.43 -20.12 6.72
N LYS A 106 -6.63 -21.00 7.35
CA LYS A 106 -6.12 -22.23 6.71
C LYS A 106 -7.25 -23.22 6.51
N LEU A 107 -8.02 -23.47 7.56
CA LEU A 107 -9.18 -24.37 7.51
C LEU A 107 -10.20 -23.88 6.48
N ALA A 108 -10.40 -22.57 6.36
CA ALA A 108 -11.27 -21.97 5.33
C ALA A 108 -10.89 -22.42 3.92
N GLY A 109 -9.59 -22.39 3.57
CA GLY A 109 -9.10 -22.81 2.26
C GLY A 109 -9.25 -24.31 1.98
N TYR A 110 -9.30 -25.16 3.02
CA TYR A 110 -9.55 -26.59 2.87
C TYR A 110 -11.03 -26.94 2.79
N THR A 111 -11.90 -26.14 3.40
CA THR A 111 -13.32 -26.52 3.59
C THR A 111 -14.26 -25.85 2.60
N ARG A 112 -13.83 -24.78 1.94
CA ARG A 112 -14.64 -24.06 0.95
C ARG A 112 -13.79 -23.46 -0.17
N SER A 113 -14.42 -23.19 -1.31
CA SER A 113 -13.79 -22.48 -2.42
C SER A 113 -13.82 -20.97 -2.15
N ILE A 114 -12.64 -20.33 -2.18
CA ILE A 114 -12.50 -18.88 -2.15
C ILE A 114 -12.44 -18.40 -3.61
N GLY A 115 -13.47 -17.70 -4.04
CA GLY A 115 -13.65 -17.26 -5.43
C GLY A 115 -13.17 -15.84 -5.70
N LYS A 116 -13.45 -15.37 -6.92
CA LYS A 116 -13.19 -13.97 -7.29
C LYS A 116 -14.04 -13.02 -6.42
N SER A 117 -13.46 -11.87 -6.09
CA SER A 117 -14.09 -10.87 -5.26
C SER A 117 -15.21 -10.10 -5.98
N ASN A 118 -16.03 -9.41 -5.21
CA ASN A 118 -16.96 -8.39 -5.70
C ASN A 118 -16.23 -7.06 -5.96
N ALA A 119 -16.92 -6.08 -6.57
CA ALA A 119 -16.33 -4.77 -6.90
C ALA A 119 -15.72 -4.06 -5.68
N LEU A 120 -16.35 -4.15 -4.49
CA LEU A 120 -15.85 -3.51 -3.27
C LEU A 120 -14.50 -4.08 -2.84
N GLY A 121 -14.27 -5.38 -2.94
CA GLY A 121 -12.96 -5.97 -2.64
C GLY A 121 -11.86 -5.46 -3.56
N TYR A 122 -12.16 -5.28 -4.86
CA TYR A 122 -11.21 -4.65 -5.80
C TYR A 122 -10.92 -3.19 -5.45
N HIS A 123 -11.93 -2.39 -5.09
CA HIS A 123 -11.72 -1.00 -4.65
C HIS A 123 -10.84 -0.94 -3.39
N ARG A 124 -11.09 -1.80 -2.41
CA ARG A 124 -10.30 -1.87 -1.19
C ARG A 124 -8.85 -2.30 -1.43
N LEU A 125 -8.62 -3.26 -2.36
CA LEU A 125 -7.27 -3.66 -2.74
C LEU A 125 -6.55 -2.54 -3.50
N ALA A 126 -7.26 -1.77 -4.32
CA ALA A 126 -6.71 -0.58 -4.97
C ALA A 126 -6.27 0.48 -3.95
N LEU A 127 -7.03 0.69 -2.85
CA LEU A 127 -6.63 1.56 -1.73
C LEU A 127 -5.34 1.10 -1.05
N LEU A 128 -5.19 -0.22 -0.81
CA LEU A 128 -3.96 -0.78 -0.23
C LEU A 128 -2.76 -0.55 -1.14
N HIS A 129 -2.90 -0.81 -2.45
CA HIS A 129 -1.85 -0.51 -3.41
C HIS A 129 -1.53 0.98 -3.46
N ALA A 130 -2.56 1.85 -3.45
CA ALA A 130 -2.36 3.29 -3.41
C ALA A 130 -1.60 3.71 -2.15
N PHE A 131 -1.94 3.20 -0.98
CA PHE A 131 -1.20 3.47 0.25
C PHE A 131 0.28 3.07 0.14
N ASN A 132 0.55 1.83 -0.28
CA ASN A 132 1.92 1.31 -0.37
C ASN A 132 2.81 2.09 -1.36
N HIS A 133 2.22 2.63 -2.43
CA HIS A 133 2.96 3.45 -3.39
C HIS A 133 3.10 4.93 -2.96
N ALA A 134 2.30 5.39 -2.00
CA ALA A 134 2.35 6.77 -1.48
C ALA A 134 3.47 6.99 -0.47
N ILE A 135 3.73 6.03 0.40
CA ILE A 135 4.62 6.16 1.56
C ILE A 135 6.10 5.92 1.19
N PRO A 136 7.06 6.37 2.04
CA PRO A 136 8.47 6.00 1.88
C PRO A 136 8.69 4.49 1.90
N GLY A 137 9.80 4.03 1.33
CA GLY A 137 10.14 2.61 1.25
C GLY A 137 9.98 2.04 -0.15
N VAL A 138 9.97 0.73 -0.26
CA VAL A 138 9.87 -0.02 -1.52
C VAL A 138 8.53 -0.74 -1.56
N PRO A 139 7.60 -0.37 -2.47
CA PRO A 139 6.38 -1.14 -2.66
C PRO A 139 6.70 -2.55 -3.14
N VAL A 140 6.14 -3.54 -2.47
CA VAL A 140 6.32 -4.96 -2.79
C VAL A 140 4.96 -5.57 -3.05
N VAL A 141 4.70 -5.92 -4.29
CA VAL A 141 3.46 -6.55 -4.71
C VAL A 141 3.63 -8.06 -4.64
N TYR A 142 2.85 -8.74 -3.80
CA TYR A 142 2.81 -10.19 -3.79
C TYR A 142 2.12 -10.66 -5.08
N TYR A 143 2.72 -11.61 -5.79
CA TYR A 143 2.26 -12.03 -7.11
C TYR A 143 0.75 -12.34 -7.11
N GLY A 144 0.04 -11.84 -8.10
CA GLY A 144 -1.41 -11.97 -8.22
C GLY A 144 -2.22 -10.88 -7.53
N ASP A 145 -1.65 -10.12 -6.56
CA ASP A 145 -2.37 -9.02 -5.92
C ASP A 145 -2.61 -7.85 -6.90
N GLU A 146 -1.78 -7.73 -7.95
CA GLU A 146 -1.93 -6.71 -8.98
C GLU A 146 -3.20 -6.85 -9.82
N TYR A 147 -3.83 -8.03 -9.81
CA TYR A 147 -5.13 -8.26 -10.46
C TYR A 147 -6.18 -8.85 -9.52
N GLY A 148 -5.87 -8.96 -8.22
CA GLY A 148 -6.82 -9.41 -7.21
C GLY A 148 -7.01 -10.92 -7.15
N MET A 149 -5.93 -11.70 -7.23
CA MET A 149 -5.96 -13.15 -7.02
C MET A 149 -6.56 -13.47 -5.64
N PRO A 150 -7.65 -14.26 -5.56
CA PRO A 150 -8.23 -14.66 -4.30
C PRO A 150 -7.45 -15.80 -3.65
N GLY A 151 -7.65 -15.97 -2.35
CA GLY A 151 -7.15 -17.12 -1.59
C GLY A 151 -7.30 -16.94 -0.08
N ALA A 152 -7.51 -18.04 0.60
CA ALA A 152 -7.42 -18.13 2.06
C ALA A 152 -5.95 -18.11 2.50
N ASN A 153 -5.59 -18.74 3.61
CA ASN A 153 -4.17 -18.84 4.00
C ASN A 153 -3.51 -20.08 3.36
N ASP A 154 -2.22 -20.27 3.61
CA ASP A 154 -1.41 -21.38 3.11
C ASP A 154 -2.11 -22.76 3.26
N PRO A 155 -2.22 -23.54 2.17
CA PRO A 155 -1.63 -23.36 0.83
C PRO A 155 -2.48 -22.57 -0.19
N ASP A 156 -3.71 -22.18 0.14
CA ASP A 156 -4.67 -21.62 -0.80
C ASP A 156 -4.27 -20.22 -1.33
N ASN A 157 -3.51 -19.44 -0.54
CA ASN A 157 -2.96 -18.14 -0.97
C ASN A 157 -1.79 -18.27 -1.98
N ARG A 158 -1.30 -19.49 -2.22
CA ARG A 158 -0.15 -19.82 -3.10
C ARG A 158 -0.60 -20.47 -4.41
N ARG A 159 -1.78 -20.09 -4.92
CA ARG A 159 -2.31 -20.59 -6.19
C ARG A 159 -1.37 -20.23 -7.35
N MET A 160 -1.42 -20.99 -8.44
CA MET A 160 -0.64 -20.70 -9.64
C MET A 160 -0.98 -19.32 -10.21
N MET A 161 0.04 -18.60 -10.66
CA MET A 161 -0.12 -17.31 -11.34
C MET A 161 -0.97 -17.46 -12.60
N THR A 162 -1.91 -16.53 -12.79
CA THR A 162 -2.73 -16.45 -14.00
C THR A 162 -2.25 -15.28 -14.87
N PHE A 163 -2.05 -15.52 -16.15
CA PHE A 163 -1.61 -14.52 -17.13
C PHE A 163 -2.74 -14.10 -18.09
N GLY A 164 -3.97 -14.19 -17.62
CA GLY A 164 -5.19 -13.88 -18.37
C GLY A 164 -5.91 -15.12 -18.90
N PRO A 165 -7.08 -14.95 -19.52
CA PRO A 165 -7.78 -13.67 -19.65
C PRO A 165 -8.29 -13.14 -18.31
N TYR A 166 -8.22 -11.82 -18.12
CA TYR A 166 -8.71 -11.13 -16.93
C TYR A 166 -10.15 -10.68 -17.10
N SER A 167 -10.92 -10.68 -16.02
CA SER A 167 -12.25 -10.06 -15.98
C SER A 167 -12.11 -8.52 -16.01
N PRO A 168 -13.19 -7.76 -16.30
CA PRO A 168 -13.14 -6.30 -16.30
C PRO A 168 -12.64 -5.69 -14.99
N LEU A 169 -12.99 -6.26 -13.83
CA LEU A 169 -12.53 -5.78 -12.52
C LEU A 169 -11.04 -6.06 -12.29
N GLU A 170 -10.56 -7.26 -12.68
CA GLU A 170 -9.15 -7.61 -12.61
C GLU A 170 -8.29 -6.70 -13.51
N GLU A 171 -8.75 -6.44 -14.73
CA GLU A 171 -8.05 -5.55 -15.67
C GLU A 171 -8.05 -4.10 -15.19
N ALA A 172 -9.16 -3.61 -14.62
CA ALA A 172 -9.25 -2.28 -14.03
C ALA A 172 -8.25 -2.11 -12.89
N LEU A 173 -8.20 -3.06 -11.93
CA LEU A 173 -7.23 -3.04 -10.83
C LEU A 173 -5.79 -3.07 -11.36
N ARG A 174 -5.49 -3.96 -12.31
CA ARG A 174 -4.17 -4.09 -12.92
C ARG A 174 -3.70 -2.79 -13.58
N ASN A 175 -4.60 -2.09 -14.26
CA ASN A 175 -4.31 -0.80 -14.85
C ASN A 175 -4.07 0.28 -13.78
N GLN A 176 -4.83 0.28 -12.68
CA GLN A 176 -4.59 1.18 -11.55
C GLN A 176 -3.21 0.93 -10.91
N VAL A 177 -2.84 -0.33 -10.64
CA VAL A 177 -1.51 -0.68 -10.10
C VAL A 177 -0.40 -0.23 -11.05
N LYS A 178 -0.55 -0.46 -12.36
CA LYS A 178 0.40 0.01 -13.37
C LYS A 178 0.56 1.53 -13.32
N THR A 179 -0.53 2.27 -13.20
CA THR A 179 -0.51 3.74 -13.09
C THR A 179 0.19 4.20 -11.82
N LEU A 180 -0.05 3.54 -10.68
CA LEU A 180 0.64 3.83 -9.41
C LEU A 180 2.16 3.60 -9.51
N VAL A 181 2.59 2.50 -10.12
CA VAL A 181 4.02 2.21 -10.37
C VAL A 181 4.65 3.30 -11.25
N GLN A 182 3.97 3.71 -12.32
CA GLN A 182 4.44 4.77 -13.22
C GLN A 182 4.50 6.13 -12.51
N ALA A 183 3.45 6.50 -11.76
CA ALA A 183 3.41 7.74 -10.98
C ALA A 183 4.58 7.80 -10.00
N ARG A 184 4.82 6.71 -9.24
CA ARG A 184 5.95 6.65 -8.31
C ARG A 184 7.29 6.73 -9.02
N GLY A 185 7.49 5.99 -10.10
CA GLY A 185 8.77 5.96 -10.83
C GLY A 185 9.13 7.28 -11.54
N SER A 186 8.15 8.14 -11.82
CA SER A 186 8.32 9.41 -12.52
C SER A 186 8.23 10.66 -11.64
N THR A 187 8.04 10.51 -10.31
CA THR A 187 7.73 11.60 -9.40
C THR A 187 8.74 11.65 -8.25
N MET A 188 9.57 12.69 -8.23
CA MET A 188 10.62 12.86 -7.21
C MET A 188 10.05 12.98 -5.79
N ALA A 189 8.90 13.66 -5.64
CA ALA A 189 8.23 13.77 -4.35
C ALA A 189 7.82 12.42 -3.78
N LEU A 190 7.37 11.46 -4.60
CA LEU A 190 7.04 10.09 -4.15
C LEU A 190 8.29 9.26 -3.83
N LEU A 191 9.41 9.50 -4.50
CA LEU A 191 10.67 8.79 -4.28
C LEU A 191 11.44 9.34 -3.06
N TYR A 192 11.61 10.67 -2.99
CA TYR A 192 12.54 11.31 -2.07
C TYR A 192 11.90 12.40 -1.20
N GLY A 193 10.61 12.67 -1.38
CA GLY A 193 9.92 13.76 -0.68
C GLY A 193 9.74 13.50 0.81
N SER A 194 9.63 14.60 1.56
CA SER A 194 9.12 14.56 2.94
C SER A 194 7.68 14.03 2.96
N THR A 195 7.30 13.44 4.08
CA THR A 195 5.96 12.85 4.28
C THR A 195 5.24 13.56 5.40
N GLN A 196 4.03 14.03 5.13
CA GLN A 196 3.10 14.52 6.13
C GLN A 196 1.79 13.74 5.99
N CYS A 197 1.21 13.33 7.11
CA CYS A 197 0.00 12.51 7.12
C CYS A 197 -1.06 13.15 8.02
N VAL A 198 -2.30 13.24 7.54
CA VAL A 198 -3.45 13.77 8.28
C VAL A 198 -4.61 12.80 8.12
N ALA A 199 -5.22 12.39 9.24
CA ALA A 199 -6.52 11.74 9.23
C ALA A 199 -7.59 12.83 9.22
N ALA A 200 -8.30 12.99 8.11
CA ALA A 200 -9.37 13.99 7.99
C ALA A 200 -10.61 13.57 8.79
N ASN A 201 -10.87 12.26 8.85
CA ASN A 201 -11.88 11.61 9.71
C ASN A 201 -11.51 10.12 9.89
N GLU A 202 -12.40 9.29 10.40
CA GLU A 202 -12.14 7.86 10.61
C GLU A 202 -11.86 7.09 9.31
N HIS A 203 -12.41 7.55 8.18
CA HIS A 203 -12.39 6.86 6.89
C HIS A 203 -11.47 7.49 5.85
N VAL A 204 -10.91 8.66 6.12
CA VAL A 204 -10.12 9.40 5.12
C VAL A 204 -8.74 9.74 5.64
N LEU A 205 -7.74 9.22 4.93
CA LEU A 205 -6.34 9.54 5.16
C LEU A 205 -5.82 10.42 4.02
N VAL A 206 -5.19 11.54 4.38
CA VAL A 206 -4.52 12.45 3.45
C VAL A 206 -3.01 12.38 3.68
N ILE A 207 -2.25 12.07 2.65
CA ILE A 207 -0.78 12.02 2.67
C ILE A 207 -0.27 13.11 1.74
N THR A 208 0.62 13.96 2.22
CA THR A 208 1.32 14.94 1.39
C THR A 208 2.79 14.55 1.27
N ARG A 209 3.27 14.45 0.02
CA ARG A 209 4.67 14.24 -0.32
C ARG A 209 5.23 15.49 -0.98
N ARG A 210 6.38 16.00 -0.49
CA ARG A 210 7.00 17.24 -1.03
C ARG A 210 8.47 17.02 -1.32
N TYR A 211 8.89 17.46 -2.51
CA TYR A 211 10.29 17.50 -2.92
C TYR A 211 10.53 18.74 -3.77
N LEU A 212 11.34 19.67 -3.25
CA LEU A 212 11.54 20.99 -3.87
C LEU A 212 10.17 21.65 -4.19
N ASN A 213 9.92 21.96 -5.45
CA ASN A 213 8.69 22.59 -5.92
C ASN A 213 7.58 21.58 -6.27
N GLU A 214 7.85 20.29 -6.14
CA GLU A 214 6.88 19.25 -6.45
C GLU A 214 6.10 18.84 -5.19
N ARG A 215 4.78 18.91 -5.26
CA ARG A 215 3.87 18.47 -4.20
C ARG A 215 2.90 17.44 -4.76
N ILE A 216 2.77 16.31 -4.05
CA ILE A 216 1.74 15.31 -4.32
C ILE A 216 0.84 15.22 -3.09
N THR A 217 -0.44 15.45 -3.28
CA THR A 217 -1.49 15.21 -2.29
C THR A 217 -2.18 13.91 -2.63
N ILE A 218 -2.15 12.95 -1.72
CA ILE A 218 -2.76 11.64 -1.87
C ILE A 218 -3.94 11.57 -0.90
N VAL A 219 -5.13 11.24 -1.39
CA VAL A 219 -6.31 11.01 -0.57
C VAL A 219 -6.73 9.56 -0.73
N LEU A 220 -6.90 8.89 0.40
CA LEU A 220 -7.45 7.54 0.50
C LEU A 220 -8.79 7.65 1.21
N ASN A 221 -9.88 7.48 0.49
CA ASN A 221 -11.23 7.48 1.04
C ASN A 221 -11.76 6.04 1.11
N GLN A 222 -11.67 5.44 2.28
CA GLN A 222 -12.19 4.10 2.55
C GLN A 222 -13.71 4.12 2.83
N GLY A 223 -14.25 5.30 3.17
CA GLY A 223 -15.65 5.45 3.60
C GLY A 223 -16.69 5.33 2.49
N PRO A 224 -17.96 5.16 2.88
CA PRO A 224 -19.08 5.03 1.93
C PRO A 224 -19.57 6.37 1.39
N ALA A 225 -19.10 7.49 1.91
CA ALA A 225 -19.45 8.83 1.46
C ALA A 225 -18.29 9.49 0.69
N SER A 226 -18.61 10.39 -0.24
CA SER A 226 -17.61 11.21 -0.92
C SER A 226 -16.93 12.16 0.06
N PHE A 227 -15.64 12.39 -0.14
CA PHE A 227 -14.84 13.36 0.60
C PHE A 227 -14.52 14.57 -0.26
N THR A 228 -14.68 15.76 0.32
CA THR A 228 -14.34 17.04 -0.33
C THR A 228 -13.20 17.70 0.42
N MET A 229 -12.22 18.20 -0.31
CA MET A 229 -11.11 18.98 0.22
C MET A 229 -10.97 20.28 -0.55
N GLU A 230 -10.84 21.39 0.17
CA GLU A 230 -10.55 22.71 -0.41
C GLU A 230 -9.07 22.78 -0.82
N HIS A 231 -8.79 23.58 -1.86
CA HIS A 231 -7.43 23.85 -2.33
C HIS A 231 -7.33 25.23 -2.98
N ASP A 232 -6.14 25.78 -2.96
CA ASP A 232 -5.75 27.05 -3.57
C ASP A 232 -4.74 26.88 -4.73
N MET A 233 -4.59 25.65 -5.24
CA MET A 233 -3.56 25.28 -6.22
C MET A 233 -4.09 25.43 -7.65
N PRO A 234 -3.52 26.33 -8.47
CA PRO A 234 -4.03 26.60 -9.83
C PRO A 234 -3.79 25.44 -10.81
N ASP A 235 -2.72 24.66 -10.63
CA ASP A 235 -2.27 23.63 -11.58
C ASP A 235 -2.48 22.20 -11.04
N LEU A 236 -3.57 21.99 -10.30
CA LEU A 236 -3.85 20.68 -9.72
C LEU A 236 -4.26 19.68 -10.81
N ARG A 237 -3.56 18.55 -10.87
CA ARG A 237 -3.85 17.48 -11.85
C ARG A 237 -3.79 16.09 -11.24
N VAL A 238 -4.63 15.20 -11.75
CA VAL A 238 -4.62 13.78 -11.35
C VAL A 238 -3.41 13.08 -11.96
N LEU A 239 -2.64 12.38 -11.12
CA LEU A 239 -1.57 11.44 -11.53
C LEU A 239 -2.05 9.99 -11.54
N ALA A 240 -2.88 9.62 -10.58
CA ALA A 240 -3.44 8.27 -10.43
C ALA A 240 -4.74 8.32 -9.62
N GLY A 241 -5.62 7.36 -9.83
CA GLY A 241 -6.93 7.32 -9.18
C GLY A 241 -7.92 8.28 -9.82
N ASP A 242 -8.99 8.62 -9.09
CA ASP A 242 -10.10 9.40 -9.58
C ASP A 242 -10.50 10.53 -8.63
N ALA A 243 -10.70 11.73 -9.17
CA ALA A 243 -11.30 12.86 -8.47
C ALA A 243 -11.97 13.82 -9.45
N THR A 244 -12.99 14.50 -8.99
CA THR A 244 -13.56 15.67 -9.69
C THR A 244 -12.91 16.93 -9.14
N ILE A 245 -12.17 17.64 -9.99
CA ILE A 245 -11.44 18.86 -9.60
C ILE A 245 -12.24 20.07 -10.03
N GLY A 246 -12.59 20.95 -9.07
CA GLY A 246 -13.16 22.28 -9.28
C GLY A 246 -12.10 23.38 -9.07
N SER A 247 -12.52 24.64 -9.10
CA SER A 247 -11.63 25.80 -8.93
C SER A 247 -11.09 25.96 -7.50
N GLU A 248 -11.86 25.58 -6.50
CA GLU A 248 -11.54 25.80 -5.08
C GLU A 248 -11.56 24.51 -4.26
N SER A 249 -12.05 23.41 -4.82
CA SER A 249 -12.13 22.13 -4.14
C SER A 249 -12.06 20.96 -5.11
N PHE A 250 -11.72 19.79 -4.58
CA PHE A 250 -11.84 18.52 -5.31
C PHE A 250 -12.62 17.51 -4.48
N HIS A 251 -13.22 16.54 -5.17
CA HIS A 251 -14.05 15.50 -4.58
C HIS A 251 -13.49 14.12 -4.92
N VAL A 252 -13.38 13.26 -3.91
CA VAL A 252 -12.97 11.85 -4.03
C VAL A 252 -14.16 10.97 -3.66
N GLY A 253 -14.59 10.11 -4.55
CA GLY A 253 -15.74 9.24 -4.34
C GLY A 253 -15.54 8.21 -3.22
N PRO A 254 -16.60 7.49 -2.83
CA PRO A 254 -16.55 6.44 -1.82
C PRO A 254 -15.66 5.28 -2.30
N HIS A 255 -14.87 4.73 -1.38
CA HIS A 255 -13.93 3.62 -1.63
C HIS A 255 -12.94 3.89 -2.78
N GLN A 256 -12.54 5.16 -2.96
CA GLN A 256 -11.62 5.60 -4.00
C GLN A 256 -10.37 6.26 -3.42
N PHE A 257 -9.36 6.36 -4.27
CA PHE A 257 -8.17 7.14 -4.00
C PHE A 257 -7.86 8.10 -5.13
N VAL A 258 -7.05 9.12 -4.83
CA VAL A 258 -6.47 10.00 -5.84
C VAL A 258 -5.07 10.44 -5.45
N TYR A 259 -4.19 10.58 -6.43
CA TYR A 259 -2.91 11.27 -6.36
C TYR A 259 -3.01 12.55 -7.17
N LEU A 260 -2.89 13.67 -6.51
CA LEU A 260 -2.97 15.00 -7.11
C LEU A 260 -1.59 15.66 -7.08
N LYS A 261 -1.12 16.08 -8.25
CA LYS A 261 0.14 16.81 -8.38
C LYS A 261 -0.12 18.29 -8.54
N SER A 262 0.63 19.10 -7.79
CA SER A 262 0.77 20.54 -7.98
C SER A 262 2.25 20.91 -8.00
N ASN A 263 2.58 22.01 -8.67
CA ASN A 263 3.90 22.64 -8.63
C ASN A 263 3.73 23.99 -7.92
N HIS A 264 4.66 24.32 -7.06
CA HIS A 264 4.76 25.62 -6.37
C HIS A 264 6.00 26.36 -6.81
#